data_76d5d60bedde022369cb59fca0b8bfd4
#
_entry.id   76d5d60bedde022369cb59fca0b8bfd4
#
_cell.length_a   1.000
_cell.length_b   1.000
_cell.length_c   1.000
_cell.angle_alpha   90.00
_cell.angle_beta   90.00
_cell.angle_gamma   90.00
#
_symmetry.space_group_name_H-M   'P 1'
#
loop_
_entity.id
_entity.type
_entity.pdbx_description
1 polymer ?
#
loop_
_entity_poly.entity_id
_entity_poly.type
_entity_poly.pdbx_seq_one_letter_code
_entity_poly.pdbx_strand_id
1 'polypeptide(L)'
;VNRHDEEDPYGKSTPDWGALADASAARSRRRRWLLAGSGVLATGAIAALVATSVVSVGNQDANAASGRGANNLPPVAELPSETAEPEPNFSSVAPPPPPNPKDYVSSADKDKAPLTVESLFPGAKLTAVDRVYQKGATTTTTNCAAAAQGALGSILASNSCDQVIRATYRKDGVAVTVGVAVFAKEAQALKAKDQAEGGIASLSGAGVTTFCRAPSVCRKTTNSYGRYVYFTVGGFISGQNVTNADKDVFTAGDDVAEFTFQQILARGQAQASAAATRPVDP
;
A
#
# COMPACT_ATOMS: atom_id res chain seq x y z
N VAL A 1 56.17 37.34 5.98
CA VAL A 1 54.74 37.27 6.26
C VAL A 1 54.26 35.95 5.68
N ASN A 2 54.32 34.86 6.46
CA ASN A 2 53.83 33.53 6.09
C ASN A 2 52.35 33.44 6.50
N ARG A 3 51.48 33.20 5.50
CA ARG A 3 50.13 32.74 5.72
C ARG A 3 50.18 31.24 5.95
N HIS A 4 49.82 30.81 7.12
CA HIS A 4 49.47 29.40 7.38
C HIS A 4 48.15 29.14 6.73
N ASP A 5 48.12 28.17 5.79
CA ASP A 5 46.93 27.51 5.27
C ASP A 5 46.50 26.54 6.39
N GLU A 6 45.39 26.85 7.05
CA GLU A 6 44.72 26.01 8.03
C GLU A 6 43.84 25.00 7.28
N GLU A 7 44.35 23.79 7.14
CA GLU A 7 43.60 22.65 6.60
C GLU A 7 42.48 22.28 7.58
N ASP A 8 41.23 22.46 7.15
CA ASP A 8 40.02 22.07 7.85
C ASP A 8 39.86 20.53 7.78
N PRO A 9 40.01 19.78 8.90
CA PRO A 9 39.96 18.31 8.89
C PRO A 9 38.56 17.71 8.81
N TYR A 10 37.50 18.51 8.66
CA TYR A 10 36.13 18.07 8.51
C TYR A 10 35.53 18.47 7.17
N GLY A 11 36.11 17.93 6.09
CA GLY A 11 35.47 17.94 4.78
C GLY A 11 34.15 17.18 4.82
N LYS A 12 33.05 17.90 5.09
CA LYS A 12 31.68 17.38 4.93
C LYS A 12 31.47 17.12 3.44
N SER A 13 31.75 15.88 2.99
CA SER A 13 31.27 15.43 1.70
C SER A 13 29.75 15.40 1.75
N THR A 14 29.12 16.43 1.19
CA THR A 14 27.67 16.42 0.98
C THR A 14 27.33 15.19 0.12
N PRO A 15 26.38 14.34 0.54
CA PRO A 15 25.98 13.19 -0.28
C PRO A 15 25.55 13.66 -1.67
N ASP A 16 26.03 13.00 -2.70
CA ASP A 16 25.62 13.28 -4.08
C ASP A 16 24.17 12.78 -4.30
N TRP A 17 23.24 13.67 -4.01
CA TRP A 17 21.81 13.44 -4.16
C TRP A 17 21.42 13.19 -5.64
N GLY A 18 22.19 13.69 -6.59
CA GLY A 18 22.00 13.44 -8.01
C GLY A 18 22.25 11.98 -8.36
N ALA A 19 23.37 11.43 -7.93
CA ALA A 19 23.71 10.02 -8.16
C ALA A 19 22.70 9.06 -7.48
N LEU A 20 22.18 9.43 -6.29
CA LEU A 20 21.13 8.65 -5.60
C LEU A 20 19.79 8.71 -6.33
N ALA A 21 19.41 9.86 -6.88
CA ALA A 21 18.21 10.01 -7.67
C ALA A 21 18.28 9.20 -8.98
N ASP A 22 19.41 9.23 -9.68
CA ASP A 22 19.64 8.46 -10.91
C ASP A 22 19.63 6.95 -10.66
N ALA A 23 20.23 6.49 -9.56
CA ALA A 23 20.20 5.09 -9.17
C ALA A 23 18.77 4.60 -8.82
N SER A 24 17.93 5.44 -8.25
CA SER A 24 16.54 5.12 -7.96
C SER A 24 15.68 5.07 -9.23
N ALA A 25 15.91 6.01 -10.16
CA ALA A 25 15.23 6.05 -11.46
C ALA A 25 15.60 4.84 -12.35
N ALA A 26 16.86 4.41 -12.34
CA ALA A 26 17.32 3.23 -13.06
C ALA A 26 16.66 1.94 -12.53
N ARG A 27 16.51 1.80 -11.20
CA ARG A 27 15.80 0.66 -10.57
C ARG A 27 14.33 0.62 -10.94
N SER A 28 13.64 1.77 -10.96
CA SER A 28 12.23 1.86 -11.32
C SER A 28 11.98 1.55 -12.80
N ARG A 29 12.86 1.97 -13.71
CA ARG A 29 12.82 1.63 -15.15
C ARG A 29 12.97 0.11 -15.35
N ARG A 30 13.93 -0.52 -14.69
CA ARG A 30 14.17 -1.97 -14.80
C ARG A 30 12.96 -2.79 -14.33
N ARG A 31 12.29 -2.36 -13.25
CA ARG A 31 11.08 -3.00 -12.74
C ARG A 31 9.88 -2.84 -13.69
N ARG A 32 9.73 -1.67 -14.32
CA ARG A 32 8.67 -1.43 -15.32
C ARG A 32 8.87 -2.27 -16.58
N TRP A 33 10.10 -2.48 -17.04
CA TRP A 33 10.41 -3.33 -18.18
C TRP A 33 10.11 -4.80 -17.90
N LEU A 34 10.37 -5.30 -16.70
CA LEU A 34 10.05 -6.67 -16.30
C LEU A 34 8.53 -6.89 -16.21
N LEU A 35 7.77 -5.91 -15.75
CA LEU A 35 6.30 -5.99 -15.66
C LEU A 35 5.64 -5.83 -17.04
N ALA A 36 6.19 -5.01 -17.95
CA ALA A 36 5.70 -4.85 -19.30
C ALA A 36 5.98 -6.10 -20.16
N GLY A 37 7.13 -6.76 -19.98
CA GLY A 37 7.51 -7.96 -20.70
C GLY A 37 6.62 -9.17 -20.39
N SER A 38 6.15 -9.32 -19.16
CA SER A 38 5.25 -10.41 -18.77
C SER A 38 3.80 -10.21 -19.25
N GLY A 39 3.36 -8.96 -19.45
CA GLY A 39 2.03 -8.66 -19.96
C GLY A 39 1.84 -9.00 -21.45
N VAL A 40 2.87 -8.79 -22.26
CA VAL A 40 2.82 -9.03 -23.72
C VAL A 40 2.74 -10.53 -24.03
N LEU A 41 3.37 -11.39 -23.27
CA LEU A 41 3.29 -12.85 -23.47
C LEU A 41 1.92 -13.43 -23.09
N ALA A 42 1.25 -12.89 -22.07
CA ALA A 42 -0.07 -13.33 -21.67
C ALA A 42 -1.16 -12.93 -22.67
N THR A 43 -1.10 -11.70 -23.22
CA THR A 43 -2.04 -11.23 -24.23
C THR A 43 -1.85 -11.91 -25.61
N GLY A 44 -0.62 -12.27 -25.97
CA GLY A 44 -0.33 -13.02 -27.20
C GLY A 44 -0.96 -14.42 -27.21
N ALA A 45 -0.96 -15.12 -26.08
CA ALA A 45 -1.54 -16.46 -25.95
C ALA A 45 -3.09 -16.44 -26.07
N ILE A 46 -3.76 -15.42 -25.53
CA ILE A 46 -5.22 -15.29 -25.62
C ILE A 46 -5.66 -14.93 -27.05
N ALA A 47 -4.91 -14.06 -27.75
CA ALA A 47 -5.21 -13.69 -29.12
C ALA A 47 -5.06 -14.88 -30.10
N ALA A 48 -4.09 -15.76 -29.88
CA ALA A 48 -3.90 -16.97 -30.69
C ALA A 48 -5.04 -17.97 -30.51
N LEU A 49 -5.59 -18.13 -29.29
CA LEU A 49 -6.72 -19.04 -29.03
C LEU A 49 -8.03 -18.53 -29.64
N VAL A 50 -8.26 -17.21 -29.66
CA VAL A 50 -9.46 -16.65 -30.29
C VAL A 50 -9.38 -16.73 -31.82
N ALA A 51 -8.21 -16.51 -32.41
CA ALA A 51 -8.01 -16.60 -33.87
C ALA A 51 -8.25 -18.03 -34.41
N THR A 52 -7.84 -19.07 -33.67
CA THR A 52 -8.05 -20.47 -34.07
C THR A 52 -9.51 -20.92 -33.97
N SER A 53 -10.29 -20.35 -33.05
CA SER A 53 -11.73 -20.67 -32.93
C SER A 53 -12.59 -20.01 -34.02
N VAL A 54 -12.21 -18.85 -34.54
CA VAL A 54 -12.94 -18.17 -35.61
C VAL A 54 -12.68 -18.82 -36.98
N VAL A 55 -11.47 -19.34 -37.23
CA VAL A 55 -11.13 -20.00 -38.50
C VAL A 55 -11.80 -21.40 -38.63
N SER A 56 -12.10 -22.07 -37.52
CA SER A 56 -12.76 -23.38 -37.54
C SER A 56 -14.28 -23.33 -37.74
N VAL A 57 -14.94 -22.18 -37.62
CA VAL A 57 -16.38 -22.02 -37.92
C VAL A 57 -16.63 -21.57 -39.36
N GLY A 58 -15.62 -21.06 -40.08
CA GLY A 58 -15.75 -20.53 -41.43
C GLY A 58 -15.58 -21.51 -42.57
N ASN A 59 -15.34 -22.81 -42.36
CA ASN A 59 -15.02 -23.79 -43.41
C ASN A 59 -16.02 -24.95 -43.53
N GLN A 60 -17.26 -24.79 -43.12
CA GLN A 60 -18.34 -25.70 -43.49
C GLN A 60 -19.44 -24.86 -44.13
N ASP A 61 -19.45 -24.83 -45.44
CA ASP A 61 -20.53 -24.68 -46.39
C ASP A 61 -20.08 -23.96 -47.68
N ALA A 62 -19.31 -24.66 -48.48
CA ALA A 62 -19.15 -24.33 -49.90
C ALA A 62 -19.06 -25.62 -50.72
N ASN A 63 -20.20 -26.29 -50.90
CA ASN A 63 -20.44 -27.14 -52.03
C ASN A 63 -21.91 -27.53 -52.09
N ALA A 64 -22.69 -26.86 -52.93
CA ALA A 64 -23.72 -27.47 -53.72
C ALA A 64 -24.48 -26.44 -54.58
N ALA A 65 -24.49 -26.74 -55.84
CA ALA A 65 -25.52 -26.48 -56.83
C ALA A 65 -25.54 -25.20 -57.65
N SER A 66 -24.96 -25.30 -58.81
CA SER A 66 -25.30 -24.54 -60.00
C SER A 66 -26.76 -24.81 -60.39
N GLY A 67 -27.55 -23.78 -60.71
CA GLY A 67 -28.90 -23.93 -61.26
C GLY A 67 -29.55 -22.60 -61.64
N ARG A 68 -29.43 -22.22 -62.90
CA ARG A 68 -30.22 -21.31 -63.75
C ARG A 68 -31.54 -20.79 -63.16
N GLY A 69 -31.78 -19.49 -63.33
CA GLY A 69 -33.08 -18.86 -63.29
C GLY A 69 -33.00 -17.34 -63.39
N ALA A 70 -33.08 -16.83 -64.62
CA ALA A 70 -33.17 -15.41 -64.89
C ALA A 70 -34.61 -14.91 -64.66
N ASN A 71 -34.65 -13.59 -64.26
CA ASN A 71 -35.65 -12.61 -64.58
C ASN A 71 -36.82 -12.35 -63.63
N ASN A 72 -36.94 -11.05 -63.43
CA ASN A 72 -38.08 -10.24 -63.01
C ASN A 72 -38.17 -9.93 -61.52
N LEU A 73 -37.37 -8.91 -61.13
CA LEU A 73 -37.71 -8.06 -60.00
C LEU A 73 -38.47 -6.84 -60.54
N PRO A 74 -39.64 -6.51 -59.95
CA PRO A 74 -40.33 -5.26 -60.24
C PRO A 74 -39.47 -4.05 -59.87
N PRO A 75 -39.61 -2.86 -60.49
CA PRO A 75 -38.85 -1.69 -60.12
C PRO A 75 -39.11 -1.31 -58.66
N VAL A 76 -38.04 -1.10 -57.94
CA VAL A 76 -38.07 -0.61 -56.53
C VAL A 76 -38.69 0.79 -56.59
N ALA A 77 -39.84 0.99 -55.96
CA ALA A 77 -40.40 2.30 -55.71
C ALA A 77 -39.39 3.11 -54.90
N GLU A 78 -38.99 4.28 -55.41
CA GLU A 78 -38.20 5.22 -54.64
C GLU A 78 -39.00 5.65 -53.38
N LEU A 79 -38.53 5.20 -52.22
CA LEU A 79 -38.96 5.73 -50.95
C LEU A 79 -38.55 7.23 -50.87
N PRO A 80 -39.44 8.10 -50.40
CA PRO A 80 -39.08 9.51 -50.13
C PRO A 80 -37.86 9.56 -49.20
N SER A 81 -36.85 10.35 -49.53
CA SER A 81 -35.73 10.65 -48.63
C SER A 81 -36.28 11.21 -47.32
N GLU A 82 -36.36 10.35 -46.30
CA GLU A 82 -36.57 10.84 -44.95
C GLU A 82 -35.43 11.78 -44.62
N THR A 83 -35.78 13.01 -44.27
CA THR A 83 -34.90 14.01 -43.71
C THR A 83 -34.26 13.38 -42.49
N ALA A 84 -32.94 13.09 -42.55
CA ALA A 84 -32.21 12.51 -41.44
C ALA A 84 -32.42 13.40 -40.21
N GLU A 85 -33.16 12.90 -39.22
CA GLU A 85 -33.17 13.53 -37.89
C GLU A 85 -31.69 13.60 -37.40
N PRO A 86 -31.29 14.74 -36.83
CA PRO A 86 -29.94 14.87 -36.31
C PRO A 86 -29.68 13.78 -35.29
N GLU A 87 -28.66 12.93 -35.53
CA GLU A 87 -28.23 11.93 -34.58
C GLU A 87 -27.95 12.57 -33.21
N PRO A 88 -28.44 11.99 -32.12
CA PRO A 88 -28.20 12.54 -30.79
C PRO A 88 -26.68 12.57 -30.52
N ASN A 89 -26.15 13.79 -30.45
CA ASN A 89 -24.74 14.01 -30.18
C ASN A 89 -24.49 13.82 -28.68
N PHE A 90 -24.18 12.60 -28.25
CA PHE A 90 -23.75 12.30 -26.90
C PHE A 90 -22.33 12.84 -26.75
N SER A 91 -22.20 14.04 -26.20
CA SER A 91 -20.92 14.54 -25.73
C SER A 91 -20.38 13.56 -24.69
N SER A 92 -19.32 12.84 -25.02
CA SER A 92 -18.64 11.96 -24.05
C SER A 92 -18.03 12.85 -22.97
N VAL A 93 -18.72 13.01 -21.85
CA VAL A 93 -18.15 13.63 -20.66
C VAL A 93 -17.06 12.70 -20.16
N ALA A 94 -15.82 13.18 -20.11
CA ALA A 94 -14.71 12.41 -19.57
C ALA A 94 -15.06 11.95 -18.13
N PRO A 95 -14.90 10.69 -17.79
CA PRO A 95 -15.19 10.22 -16.45
C PRO A 95 -14.35 11.00 -15.43
N PRO A 96 -14.90 11.31 -14.25
CA PRO A 96 -14.15 12.01 -13.21
C PRO A 96 -12.89 11.22 -12.84
N PRO A 97 -11.79 11.90 -12.49
CA PRO A 97 -10.57 11.22 -12.08
C PRO A 97 -10.84 10.29 -10.89
N PRO A 98 -10.17 9.14 -10.80
CA PRO A 98 -10.37 8.19 -9.71
C PRO A 98 -10.07 8.86 -8.37
N PRO A 99 -10.86 8.59 -7.32
CA PRO A 99 -10.65 9.17 -6.00
C PRO A 99 -9.26 8.83 -5.45
N ASN A 100 -8.59 9.80 -4.81
CA ASN A 100 -7.28 9.58 -4.21
C ASN A 100 -7.41 8.70 -2.96
N PRO A 101 -6.77 7.50 -2.89
CA PRO A 101 -6.85 6.61 -1.73
C PRO A 101 -6.43 7.26 -0.41
N LYS A 102 -5.46 8.17 -0.43
CA LYS A 102 -4.99 8.86 0.77
C LYS A 102 -6.09 9.67 1.44
N ASP A 103 -7.01 10.27 0.68
CA ASP A 103 -8.10 11.07 1.23
C ASP A 103 -9.02 10.26 2.13
N TYR A 104 -9.15 8.94 1.86
CA TYR A 104 -9.99 8.01 2.61
C TYR A 104 -9.37 7.52 3.92
N VAL A 105 -8.10 7.82 4.16
CA VAL A 105 -7.40 7.50 5.40
C VAL A 105 -6.85 8.75 6.10
N SER A 106 -7.19 9.95 5.64
CA SER A 106 -6.71 11.22 6.21
C SER A 106 -7.67 11.84 7.23
N SER A 107 -8.92 11.38 7.31
CA SER A 107 -9.88 11.85 8.33
C SER A 107 -10.86 10.74 8.74
N ALA A 108 -11.33 10.79 9.98
CA ALA A 108 -12.36 9.88 10.49
C ALA A 108 -13.68 10.01 9.72
N ASP A 109 -13.95 11.17 9.11
CA ASP A 109 -15.17 11.43 8.33
C ASP A 109 -15.21 10.64 7.02
N LYS A 110 -14.05 10.35 6.43
CA LYS A 110 -13.93 9.56 5.20
C LYS A 110 -13.56 8.11 5.46
N ASP A 111 -12.82 7.85 6.52
CA ASP A 111 -12.34 6.51 6.91
C ASP A 111 -13.39 5.75 7.72
N LYS A 112 -14.40 5.23 7.04
CA LYS A 112 -15.58 4.60 7.65
C LYS A 112 -15.53 3.08 7.73
N ALA A 113 -14.59 2.41 7.07
CA ALA A 113 -14.48 0.97 7.17
C ALA A 113 -14.18 0.55 8.62
N PRO A 114 -14.66 -0.60 9.12
CA PRO A 114 -14.34 -1.09 10.45
C PRO A 114 -12.83 -1.15 10.66
N LEU A 115 -12.36 -0.67 11.82
CA LEU A 115 -10.96 -0.64 12.18
C LEU A 115 -10.73 -1.59 13.36
N THR A 116 -10.26 -2.80 13.06
CA THR A 116 -10.01 -3.87 14.02
C THR A 116 -8.57 -4.38 13.90
N VAL A 117 -8.18 -5.24 14.85
CA VAL A 117 -6.90 -5.96 14.77
C VAL A 117 -6.81 -6.74 13.45
N GLU A 118 -7.86 -7.44 13.06
CA GLU A 118 -7.88 -8.29 11.87
C GLU A 118 -7.80 -7.49 10.58
N SER A 119 -8.36 -6.27 10.57
CA SER A 119 -8.31 -5.40 9.40
C SER A 119 -6.93 -4.79 9.15
N LEU A 120 -6.13 -4.54 10.22
CA LEU A 120 -4.77 -4.02 10.11
C LEU A 120 -3.69 -5.12 10.11
N PHE A 121 -3.95 -6.21 10.81
CA PHE A 121 -2.99 -7.30 11.01
C PHE A 121 -3.63 -8.64 10.69
N PRO A 122 -4.03 -8.88 9.42
CA PRO A 122 -4.72 -10.10 9.03
C PRO A 122 -3.84 -11.35 9.16
N GLY A 123 -4.50 -12.50 9.28
CA GLY A 123 -3.85 -13.81 9.26
C GLY A 123 -2.97 -14.10 10.48
N ALA A 124 -2.37 -15.27 10.51
CA ALA A 124 -1.48 -15.74 11.59
C ALA A 124 0.00 -15.46 11.32
N LYS A 125 0.33 -15.01 10.12
CA LYS A 125 1.72 -14.80 9.66
C LYS A 125 1.81 -13.52 8.84
N LEU A 126 2.98 -12.90 8.87
CA LEU A 126 3.41 -11.86 7.96
C LEU A 126 4.50 -12.44 7.06
N THR A 127 4.39 -12.26 5.76
CA THR A 127 5.43 -12.63 4.79
C THR A 127 5.97 -11.35 4.14
N ALA A 128 7.27 -11.13 4.28
CA ALA A 128 8.01 -10.04 3.65
C ALA A 128 9.13 -10.64 2.79
N VAL A 129 8.96 -10.55 1.46
CA VAL A 129 9.86 -11.17 0.47
C VAL A 129 9.94 -12.69 0.72
N ASP A 130 11.03 -13.18 1.32
CA ASP A 130 11.33 -14.57 1.67
C ASP A 130 11.26 -14.85 3.18
N ARG A 131 10.95 -13.85 4.00
CA ARG A 131 10.91 -13.94 5.46
C ARG A 131 9.48 -14.09 5.97
N VAL A 132 9.27 -15.08 6.81
CA VAL A 132 7.97 -15.37 7.42
C VAL A 132 8.04 -15.13 8.92
N TYR A 133 7.22 -14.22 9.42
CA TYR A 133 7.07 -13.89 10.83
C TYR A 133 5.77 -14.48 11.38
N GLN A 134 5.82 -15.10 12.54
CA GLN A 134 4.63 -15.60 13.24
C GLN A 134 3.99 -14.45 14.01
N LYS A 135 2.69 -14.26 13.85
CA LYS A 135 1.92 -13.29 14.65
C LYS A 135 1.79 -13.81 16.08
N GLY A 136 2.12 -12.98 17.04
CA GLY A 136 1.96 -13.21 18.46
C GLY A 136 0.69 -12.54 19.01
N ALA A 137 0.79 -11.97 20.21
CA ALA A 137 -0.31 -11.27 20.84
C ALA A 137 -0.75 -10.02 20.06
N THR A 138 -2.03 -9.72 20.15
CA THR A 138 -2.65 -8.50 19.60
C THR A 138 -3.54 -7.85 20.66
N THR A 139 -3.73 -6.54 20.57
CA THR A 139 -4.60 -5.80 21.49
C THR A 139 -5.07 -4.49 20.89
N THR A 140 -6.19 -3.99 21.36
CA THR A 140 -6.70 -2.64 21.06
C THR A 140 -7.01 -1.93 22.37
N THR A 141 -6.71 -0.64 22.47
CA THR A 141 -7.04 0.18 23.64
C THR A 141 -7.37 1.62 23.21
N THR A 142 -8.36 2.21 23.84
CA THR A 142 -8.67 3.65 23.75
C THR A 142 -7.83 4.48 24.71
N ASN A 143 -7.22 3.85 25.72
CA ASN A 143 -6.20 4.49 26.55
C ASN A 143 -4.85 4.43 25.83
N CYS A 144 -4.63 5.38 24.91
CA CYS A 144 -3.41 5.43 24.11
C CYS A 144 -2.14 5.49 24.95
N ALA A 145 -2.18 6.17 26.10
CA ALA A 145 -1.02 6.31 26.98
C ALA A 145 -0.57 4.97 27.56
N ALA A 146 -1.50 4.05 27.83
CA ALA A 146 -1.19 2.72 28.35
C ALA A 146 -0.47 1.82 27.34
N ALA A 147 -0.51 2.17 26.05
CA ALA A 147 0.17 1.43 24.99
C ALA A 147 1.60 1.93 24.73
N ALA A 148 2.08 2.94 25.45
CA ALA A 148 3.33 3.66 25.18
C ALA A 148 4.33 3.55 26.33
N GLN A 149 5.59 3.91 26.05
CA GLN A 149 6.69 4.04 26.99
C GLN A 149 7.36 5.40 26.82
N GLY A 150 7.92 5.93 27.93
CA GLY A 150 8.53 7.25 27.97
C GLY A 150 7.47 8.34 27.73
N ALA A 151 7.87 9.44 27.09
CA ALA A 151 6.99 10.59 26.85
C ALA A 151 5.89 10.31 25.79
N LEU A 152 5.97 9.22 25.04
CA LEU A 152 5.01 8.96 23.96
C LEU A 152 3.57 8.90 24.47
N GLY A 153 3.34 8.40 25.69
CA GLY A 153 1.98 8.31 26.26
C GLY A 153 1.30 9.67 26.40
N SER A 154 1.99 10.65 26.94
CA SER A 154 1.50 12.03 27.07
C SER A 154 1.35 12.72 25.71
N ILE A 155 2.26 12.44 24.77
CA ILE A 155 2.23 12.98 23.42
C ILE A 155 0.98 12.49 22.66
N LEU A 156 0.68 11.18 22.73
CA LEU A 156 -0.52 10.61 22.12
C LEU A 156 -1.80 11.23 22.70
N ALA A 157 -1.87 11.34 24.02
CA ALA A 157 -3.00 11.94 24.72
C ALA A 157 -3.20 13.42 24.36
N SER A 158 -2.13 14.23 24.35
CA SER A 158 -2.20 15.67 24.03
C SER A 158 -2.56 15.97 22.58
N ASN A 159 -2.37 15.01 21.67
CA ASN A 159 -2.79 15.09 20.27
C ASN A 159 -4.11 14.41 20.00
N SER A 160 -4.88 14.05 21.04
CA SER A 160 -6.23 13.44 20.93
C SER A 160 -6.20 12.12 20.14
N CYS A 161 -5.34 11.20 20.58
CA CYS A 161 -5.33 9.85 20.05
C CYS A 161 -6.64 9.13 20.42
N ASP A 162 -7.35 8.56 19.42
CA ASP A 162 -8.62 7.85 19.61
C ASP A 162 -8.41 6.44 20.14
N GLN A 163 -7.44 5.71 19.56
CA GLN A 163 -7.09 4.34 19.94
C GLN A 163 -5.69 3.95 19.48
N VAL A 164 -5.15 2.92 20.12
CA VAL A 164 -3.93 2.23 19.65
C VAL A 164 -4.25 0.75 19.44
N ILE A 165 -3.91 0.24 18.26
CA ILE A 165 -4.00 -1.17 17.90
C ILE A 165 -2.58 -1.71 17.83
N ARG A 166 -2.28 -2.82 18.55
CA ARG A 166 -0.94 -3.41 18.57
C ARG A 166 -0.98 -4.86 18.12
N ALA A 167 0.09 -5.26 17.44
CA ALA A 167 0.40 -6.66 17.13
C ALA A 167 1.89 -6.91 17.33
N THR A 168 2.24 -8.12 17.75
CA THR A 168 3.63 -8.57 17.86
C THR A 168 3.89 -9.65 16.82
N TYR A 169 5.05 -9.56 16.16
CA TYR A 169 5.54 -10.54 15.21
C TYR A 169 6.90 -11.08 15.68
N ARG A 170 7.16 -12.37 15.46
CA ARG A 170 8.41 -12.99 15.89
C ARG A 170 9.01 -13.89 14.81
N LYS A 171 10.32 -13.94 14.76
CA LYS A 171 11.12 -14.83 13.92
C LYS A 171 12.51 -15.01 14.54
N ASP A 172 12.99 -16.25 14.65
CA ASP A 172 14.38 -16.62 15.00
C ASP A 172 14.93 -15.88 16.24
N GLY A 173 14.15 -15.81 17.32
CA GLY A 173 14.58 -15.15 18.57
C GLY A 173 14.42 -13.62 18.59
N VAL A 174 14.01 -13.02 17.48
CA VAL A 174 13.66 -11.59 17.37
C VAL A 174 12.15 -11.41 17.51
N ALA A 175 11.72 -10.39 18.23
CA ALA A 175 10.33 -9.95 18.28
C ALA A 175 10.21 -8.47 17.96
N VAL A 176 9.15 -8.09 17.24
CA VAL A 176 8.79 -6.72 16.92
C VAL A 176 7.33 -6.50 17.29
N THR A 177 7.05 -5.55 18.16
CA THR A 177 5.70 -5.03 18.37
C THR A 177 5.51 -3.80 17.48
N VAL A 178 4.46 -3.79 16.70
CA VAL A 178 3.95 -2.60 16.03
C VAL A 178 2.73 -2.08 16.77
N GLY A 179 2.63 -0.76 16.91
CA GLY A 179 1.45 -0.08 17.44
C GLY A 179 1.01 1.00 16.49
N VAL A 180 -0.25 0.97 16.10
CA VAL A 180 -0.88 1.97 15.23
C VAL A 180 -1.76 2.86 16.09
N ALA A 181 -1.34 4.11 16.28
CA ALA A 181 -2.15 5.16 16.90
C ALA A 181 -3.02 5.83 15.84
N VAL A 182 -4.29 5.98 16.16
CA VAL A 182 -5.32 6.49 15.26
C VAL A 182 -5.83 7.83 15.78
N PHE A 183 -6.01 8.78 14.89
CA PHE A 183 -6.47 10.14 15.21
C PHE A 183 -7.70 10.51 14.38
N ALA A 184 -8.40 11.57 14.75
CA ALA A 184 -9.52 12.07 13.96
C ALA A 184 -9.07 12.65 12.62
N LYS A 185 -7.88 13.29 12.56
CA LYS A 185 -7.35 13.98 11.37
C LYS A 185 -5.86 13.74 11.18
N GLU A 186 -5.40 13.78 9.93
CA GLU A 186 -3.98 13.67 9.55
C GLU A 186 -3.10 14.70 10.26
N ALA A 187 -3.57 15.94 10.44
CA ALA A 187 -2.78 16.98 11.13
C ALA A 187 -2.42 16.61 12.58
N GLN A 188 -3.32 15.92 13.30
CA GLN A 188 -3.04 15.43 14.65
C GLN A 188 -2.01 14.28 14.61
N ALA A 189 -2.14 13.38 13.63
CA ALA A 189 -1.19 12.30 13.43
C ALA A 189 0.22 12.82 13.13
N LEU A 190 0.35 13.78 12.21
CA LEU A 190 1.64 14.41 11.87
C LEU A 190 2.25 15.09 13.08
N LYS A 191 1.47 15.87 13.84
CA LYS A 191 1.95 16.52 15.05
C LYS A 191 2.43 15.52 16.11
N ALA A 192 1.68 14.44 16.33
CA ALA A 192 2.08 13.37 17.25
C ALA A 192 3.37 12.67 16.79
N LYS A 193 3.51 12.41 15.47
CA LYS A 193 4.73 11.84 14.88
C LYS A 193 5.94 12.77 15.09
N ASP A 194 5.80 14.06 14.83
CA ASP A 194 6.90 15.02 14.89
C ASP A 194 7.36 15.26 16.34
N GLN A 195 6.45 15.11 17.30
CA GLN A 195 6.75 15.21 18.74
C GLN A 195 7.21 13.88 19.34
N ALA A 196 7.16 12.76 18.59
CA ALA A 196 7.33 11.42 19.15
C ALA A 196 8.67 11.25 19.87
N GLU A 197 8.58 10.99 21.18
CA GLU A 197 9.68 10.66 22.07
C GLU A 197 9.32 9.43 22.90
N GLY A 198 10.25 8.50 23.06
CA GLY A 198 9.98 7.22 23.70
C GLY A 198 9.64 6.14 22.67
N GLY A 199 8.52 5.45 22.78
CA GLY A 199 8.10 4.43 21.86
C GLY A 199 6.84 3.67 22.28
N ILE A 200 6.36 2.80 21.41
CA ILE A 200 5.27 1.88 21.75
C ILE A 200 5.77 0.84 22.77
N ALA A 201 4.91 0.45 23.70
CA ALA A 201 5.24 -0.61 24.64
C ALA A 201 5.18 -1.97 23.94
N SER A 202 6.21 -2.79 24.15
CA SER A 202 6.22 -4.17 23.66
C SER A 202 5.04 -4.96 24.22
N LEU A 203 4.48 -5.83 23.40
CA LEU A 203 3.32 -6.67 23.77
C LEU A 203 3.76 -8.13 23.81
N SER A 204 3.82 -8.70 25.01
CA SER A 204 4.09 -10.11 25.25
C SER A 204 2.82 -10.96 25.13
N GLY A 205 2.98 -12.27 25.00
CA GLY A 205 1.90 -13.24 24.88
C GLY A 205 1.97 -14.05 23.59
N ALA A 206 1.16 -15.10 23.46
CA ALA A 206 1.11 -15.99 22.31
C ALA A 206 2.51 -16.51 21.88
N GLY A 207 3.33 -16.95 22.84
CA GLY A 207 4.67 -17.51 22.62
C GLY A 207 5.78 -16.46 22.53
N VAL A 208 5.49 -15.20 22.85
CA VAL A 208 6.51 -14.13 23.00
C VAL A 208 6.58 -13.74 24.48
N THR A 209 7.76 -13.87 25.08
CA THR A 209 8.04 -13.40 26.43
C THR A 209 8.16 -11.88 26.45
N THR A 210 8.25 -11.30 27.65
CA THR A 210 8.51 -9.87 27.79
C THR A 210 9.88 -9.51 27.21
N PHE A 211 9.89 -8.51 26.34
CA PHE A 211 11.11 -7.99 25.68
C PHE A 211 11.08 -6.46 25.63
N CYS A 212 12.18 -5.83 25.32
CA CYS A 212 12.28 -4.38 25.14
C CYS A 212 11.73 -3.55 26.32
N ARG A 213 11.99 -4.00 27.54
CA ARG A 213 11.72 -3.23 28.76
C ARG A 213 13.01 -2.64 29.30
N ALA A 214 12.91 -1.48 29.90
CA ALA A 214 14.06 -0.85 30.55
C ALA A 214 14.72 -1.84 31.54
N PRO A 215 16.07 -1.93 31.56
CA PRO A 215 17.04 -1.08 30.85
C PRO A 215 17.41 -1.51 29.43
N SER A 216 16.73 -2.51 28.82
CA SER A 216 17.13 -3.05 27.50
C SER A 216 17.07 -2.00 26.40
N VAL A 217 18.12 -1.94 25.59
CA VAL A 217 18.20 -1.13 24.37
C VAL A 217 17.53 -1.87 23.23
N CYS A 218 16.57 -1.24 22.58
CA CYS A 218 15.80 -1.80 21.46
C CYS A 218 15.72 -0.82 20.31
N ARG A 219 15.56 -1.36 19.09
CA ARG A 219 15.30 -0.53 17.91
C ARG A 219 13.88 0.00 17.93
N LYS A 220 13.71 1.29 17.66
CA LYS A 220 12.41 1.95 17.57
C LYS A 220 12.30 2.69 16.24
N THR A 221 11.11 2.70 15.64
CA THR A 221 10.79 3.51 14.47
C THR A 221 9.46 4.22 14.65
N THR A 222 9.27 5.33 13.93
CA THR A 222 8.03 6.11 13.90
C THR A 222 7.76 6.56 12.49
N ASN A 223 6.57 6.28 11.99
CA ASN A 223 6.11 6.65 10.65
C ASN A 223 4.64 7.06 10.69
N SER A 224 4.15 7.73 9.64
CA SER A 224 2.74 8.11 9.53
C SER A 224 2.23 8.02 8.09
N TYR A 225 0.93 7.74 7.95
CA TYR A 225 0.20 7.84 6.70
C TYR A 225 -1.27 8.18 6.97
N GLY A 226 -1.74 9.28 6.40
CA GLY A 226 -3.06 9.81 6.72
C GLY A 226 -3.20 10.08 8.22
N ARG A 227 -4.32 9.70 8.82
CA ARG A 227 -4.63 9.87 10.26
C ARG A 227 -3.99 8.83 11.19
N TYR A 228 -3.05 8.03 10.66
CA TYR A 228 -2.37 6.94 11.36
C TYR A 228 -0.91 7.29 11.64
N VAL A 229 -0.46 7.06 12.88
CA VAL A 229 0.96 7.00 13.22
C VAL A 229 1.28 5.59 13.67
N TYR A 230 2.30 4.97 13.07
CA TYR A 230 2.69 3.63 13.46
C TYR A 230 4.14 3.61 13.95
N PHE A 231 4.30 2.91 15.05
CA PHE A 231 5.53 2.78 15.80
C PHE A 231 5.95 1.32 15.81
N THR A 232 7.24 1.04 15.69
CA THR A 232 7.75 -0.30 15.98
C THR A 232 8.71 -0.25 17.15
N VAL A 233 8.73 -1.32 17.95
CA VAL A 233 9.78 -1.63 18.92
C VAL A 233 10.24 -3.06 18.68
N GLY A 234 11.50 -3.24 18.31
CA GLY A 234 12.11 -4.53 17.97
C GLY A 234 13.31 -4.85 18.84
N GLY A 235 13.44 -6.11 19.21
CA GLY A 235 14.57 -6.58 20.00
C GLY A 235 14.57 -8.10 20.16
N PHE A 236 15.54 -8.59 20.92
CA PHE A 236 15.67 -10.01 21.21
C PHE A 236 14.69 -10.46 22.29
N ILE A 237 14.06 -11.61 22.09
CA ILE A 237 13.18 -12.25 23.09
C ILE A 237 13.96 -12.61 24.35
N SER A 238 15.30 -12.82 24.23
CA SER A 238 16.19 -13.04 25.35
C SER A 238 16.38 -11.83 26.27
N GLY A 239 15.96 -10.63 25.83
CA GLY A 239 16.20 -9.38 26.55
C GLY A 239 17.60 -8.77 26.31
N GLN A 240 18.41 -9.34 25.42
CA GLN A 240 19.70 -8.79 25.03
C GLN A 240 19.55 -7.41 24.39
N ASN A 241 20.52 -6.52 24.65
CA ASN A 241 20.57 -5.20 24.04
C ASN A 241 20.80 -5.29 22.53
N VAL A 242 20.09 -4.48 21.78
CA VAL A 242 20.25 -4.34 20.32
C VAL A 242 21.39 -3.36 20.05
N THR A 243 22.27 -3.74 19.14
CA THR A 243 23.39 -2.95 18.63
C THR A 243 23.21 -2.71 17.12
N ASN A 244 24.02 -1.83 16.54
CA ASN A 244 23.99 -1.57 15.09
C ASN A 244 24.46 -2.77 14.23
N ALA A 245 25.06 -3.78 14.83
CA ALA A 245 25.46 -5.02 14.18
C ALA A 245 24.29 -6.00 14.00
N ASP A 246 23.21 -5.88 14.77
CA ASP A 246 22.09 -6.83 14.83
C ASP A 246 21.11 -6.61 13.67
N LYS A 247 21.56 -6.87 12.44
CA LYS A 247 20.83 -6.60 11.20
C LYS A 247 19.46 -7.27 11.15
N ASP A 248 19.30 -8.44 11.76
CA ASP A 248 18.04 -9.17 11.80
C ASP A 248 16.94 -8.41 12.55
N VAL A 249 17.30 -7.70 13.64
CA VAL A 249 16.36 -6.86 14.37
C VAL A 249 15.93 -5.65 13.52
N PHE A 250 16.88 -5.06 12.77
CA PHE A 250 16.60 -3.94 11.87
C PHE A 250 15.69 -4.39 10.74
N THR A 251 16.03 -5.48 10.07
CA THR A 251 15.23 -6.05 8.98
C THR A 251 13.82 -6.40 9.44
N ALA A 252 13.69 -7.08 10.59
CA ALA A 252 12.38 -7.41 11.14
C ALA A 252 11.53 -6.17 11.45
N GLY A 253 12.16 -5.13 12.03
CA GLY A 253 11.48 -3.87 12.30
C GLY A 253 10.99 -3.16 11.03
N ASP A 254 11.81 -3.15 9.97
CA ASP A 254 11.47 -2.55 8.68
C ASP A 254 10.39 -3.35 7.96
N ASP A 255 10.47 -4.67 7.94
CA ASP A 255 9.44 -5.54 7.34
C ASP A 255 8.06 -5.34 7.99
N VAL A 256 8.02 -5.26 9.33
CA VAL A 256 6.76 -5.04 10.07
C VAL A 256 6.24 -3.63 9.85
N ALA A 257 7.10 -2.62 9.76
CA ALA A 257 6.71 -1.25 9.46
C ALA A 257 6.14 -1.12 8.04
N GLU A 258 6.82 -1.71 7.05
CA GLU A 258 6.36 -1.72 5.65
C GLU A 258 5.04 -2.48 5.50
N PHE A 259 4.90 -3.65 6.12
CA PHE A 259 3.64 -4.39 6.13
C PHE A 259 2.50 -3.52 6.67
N THR A 260 2.73 -2.82 7.79
CA THR A 260 1.72 -1.93 8.40
C THR A 260 1.34 -0.79 7.47
N PHE A 261 2.31 -0.16 6.82
CA PHE A 261 2.06 0.85 5.80
C PHE A 261 1.18 0.32 4.67
N GLN A 262 1.50 -0.86 4.14
CA GLN A 262 0.72 -1.48 3.06
C GLN A 262 -0.73 -1.79 3.48
N GLN A 263 -0.96 -2.19 4.75
CA GLN A 263 -2.33 -2.40 5.25
C GLN A 263 -3.13 -1.09 5.30
N ILE A 264 -2.51 0.01 5.76
CA ILE A 264 -3.17 1.31 5.79
C ILE A 264 -3.42 1.83 4.37
N LEU A 265 -2.47 1.65 3.46
CA LEU A 265 -2.62 2.00 2.04
C LEU A 265 -3.76 1.21 1.37
N ALA A 266 -3.77 -0.11 1.56
CA ALA A 266 -4.81 -0.98 1.02
C ALA A 266 -6.20 -0.62 1.55
N ARG A 267 -6.30 -0.23 2.83
CA ARG A 267 -7.52 0.29 3.43
C ARG A 267 -8.04 1.54 2.69
N GLY A 268 -7.14 2.49 2.39
CA GLY A 268 -7.48 3.68 1.60
C GLY A 268 -7.94 3.34 0.19
N GLN A 269 -7.23 2.42 -0.48
CA GLN A 269 -7.56 1.95 -1.82
C GLN A 269 -8.93 1.28 -1.88
N ALA A 270 -9.24 0.41 -0.92
CA ALA A 270 -10.53 -0.29 -0.85
C ALA A 270 -11.70 0.71 -0.69
N GLN A 271 -11.55 1.71 0.18
CA GLN A 271 -12.57 2.72 0.41
C GLN A 271 -12.74 3.66 -0.80
N ALA A 272 -11.63 4.08 -1.44
CA ALA A 272 -11.66 4.88 -2.66
C ALA A 272 -12.36 4.13 -3.80
N SER A 273 -12.05 2.84 -4.00
CA SER A 273 -12.71 2.00 -5.00
C SER A 273 -14.20 1.83 -4.73
N ALA A 274 -14.57 1.61 -3.47
CA ALA A 274 -15.98 1.51 -3.08
C ALA A 274 -16.75 2.82 -3.29
N ALA A 275 -16.10 3.97 -3.12
CA ALA A 275 -16.70 5.27 -3.40
C ALA A 275 -16.88 5.53 -4.90
N ALA A 276 -15.94 5.11 -5.73
CA ALA A 276 -16.00 5.25 -7.19
C ALA A 276 -17.12 4.41 -7.83
N THR A 277 -17.52 3.31 -7.18
CA THR A 277 -18.55 2.40 -7.70
C THR A 277 -19.95 2.67 -7.15
N ARG A 278 -20.13 3.67 -6.27
CA ARG A 278 -21.47 4.06 -5.79
C ARG A 278 -22.24 4.71 -6.91
N PRO A 279 -23.51 4.32 -7.14
CA PRO A 279 -24.39 5.06 -8.02
C PRO A 279 -24.48 6.53 -7.54
N VAL A 280 -24.45 7.45 -8.49
CA VAL A 280 -24.79 8.84 -8.20
C VAL A 280 -26.31 8.85 -7.99
N ASP A 281 -26.76 9.09 -6.74
CA ASP A 281 -28.17 9.31 -6.49
C ASP A 281 -28.65 10.51 -7.34
N PRO A 282 -29.77 10.36 -8.09
CA PRO A 282 -30.26 11.38 -9.00
C PRO A 282 -30.73 12.65 -8.27
#